data_dfe39d188186668236747872d18d64ee
#
_entry.id   dfe39d188186668236747872d18d64ee
#
_cell.length_a   1.000
_cell.length_b   1.000
_cell.length_c   1.000
_cell.angle_alpha   90.00
_cell.angle_beta   90.00
_cell.angle_gamma   90.00
#
_symmetry.space_group_name_H-M   'P 1'
#
loop_
_entity.id
_entity.type
_entity.pdbx_description
1 polymer ?
#
loop_
_entity_poly.entity_id
_entity_poly.type
_entity_poly.pdbx_seq_one_letter_code
_entity_poly.pdbx_strand_id
1 'polypeptide(L)'
;MENILIGFNQLAGILDCLSLGSIVLSLDRRILGINRSAEQLTDRKAADVVGKFCYEVFRDYLCGGTCKYTDGLQAPGGGPEVCAEIEITDHTSDEHSITKIEAPIIGPDQKPLGCIQVFQDHTVFKALIRRIRYDDLRLKIILDNLDIGVLTVDRGGHITFFNTMAERITGYSRKSVLGRPCSSVFGRDLCREMRAIRAGGEGGSGPSGLETRVITRQGQSLPVRVNCMALKNERSITVGGLSTLTDLSLKYQFNSAIQERYTFFDMVGKDPVMQKIFEIVPVIAASEATILIEGPTGTGKDLLAKIIHNAGPRARKPLVKVNCAALPDTLLESEFFGYVKGAFTGADQNKPGRFQEADGGTIFLDEIGDLPLSLQAKLLRVLEDKEFYPLGSRRTTKVDVRIISASNLGLEKLVREKRFREDLFYRLNVMRLDLPPLKDRQGDLPLLIAHILKRLCATRNTQVERIDQRAMEVLLNHDYPGNIRELENILEHALIVCQGKVIEWRHLPVFLLKNGVCAPPQRLSEVQAPPVGGDHPERDRILQLLQTHGGNRGKTARALKINRTTLWRKMKRYGIDV
;
A
#
# COMPACT_ATOMS: atom_id res chain seq x y z
N MET A 1 62.16 -48.01 29.51
CA MET A 1 61.38 -46.84 29.98
C MET A 1 62.11 -45.51 29.76
N GLU A 2 63.39 -45.41 30.10
CA GLU A 2 64.16 -44.15 29.87
C GLU A 2 64.12 -43.66 28.41
N ASN A 3 64.27 -44.56 27.43
CA ASN A 3 64.23 -44.18 26.00
C ASN A 3 62.91 -43.63 25.54
N ILE A 4 61.76 -44.03 26.13
CA ILE A 4 60.44 -43.51 25.81
C ILE A 4 60.31 -42.07 26.33
N LEU A 5 60.78 -41.82 27.54
CA LEU A 5 60.78 -40.51 28.16
C LEU A 5 61.64 -39.48 27.42
N ILE A 6 62.86 -39.94 26.97
CA ILE A 6 63.73 -39.07 26.17
C ILE A 6 63.07 -38.68 24.84
N GLY A 7 62.52 -39.65 24.13
CA GLY A 7 61.77 -39.37 22.86
C GLY A 7 60.56 -38.51 23.07
N PHE A 8 59.78 -38.73 24.13
CA PHE A 8 58.64 -37.91 24.48
C PHE A 8 59.05 -36.47 24.79
N ASN A 9 60.06 -36.24 25.58
CA ASN A 9 60.55 -34.90 25.95
C ASN A 9 60.98 -34.08 24.72
N GLN A 10 61.51 -34.73 23.68
CA GLN A 10 61.85 -34.08 22.42
C GLN A 10 60.60 -33.68 21.60
N LEU A 11 59.54 -34.50 21.61
CA LEU A 11 58.30 -34.25 20.92
C LEU A 11 57.41 -33.33 21.72
N ALA A 12 57.47 -33.33 23.04
CA ALA A 12 56.57 -32.52 23.90
C ALA A 12 56.61 -31.01 23.57
N GLY A 13 57.83 -30.48 23.33
CA GLY A 13 57.99 -29.08 22.93
C GLY A 13 57.35 -28.75 21.60
N ILE A 14 57.36 -29.64 20.61
CA ILE A 14 56.71 -29.45 19.31
C ILE A 14 55.18 -29.51 19.48
N LEU A 15 54.71 -30.48 20.26
CA LEU A 15 53.25 -30.61 20.53
C LEU A 15 52.72 -29.42 21.33
N ASP A 16 53.49 -28.85 22.24
CA ASP A 16 53.15 -27.63 22.97
C ASP A 16 53.07 -26.42 22.03
N CYS A 17 53.99 -26.27 21.07
CA CYS A 17 53.93 -25.22 20.06
C CYS A 17 52.66 -25.31 19.17
N LEU A 18 52.13 -26.52 18.98
CA LEU A 18 50.89 -26.78 18.23
C LEU A 18 49.64 -26.74 19.12
N SER A 19 49.80 -26.43 20.42
CA SER A 19 48.71 -26.44 21.41
C SER A 19 48.01 -27.81 21.50
N LEU A 20 48.78 -28.89 21.32
CA LEU A 20 48.30 -30.25 21.44
C LEU A 20 48.72 -30.82 22.80
N GLY A 21 47.74 -31.18 23.62
CA GLY A 21 48.00 -31.92 24.85
C GLY A 21 48.47 -33.31 24.53
N SER A 22 49.48 -33.82 25.25
CA SER A 22 49.96 -35.19 25.07
C SER A 22 50.33 -35.86 26.39
N ILE A 23 49.99 -37.15 26.48
CA ILE A 23 50.27 -37.99 27.63
C ILE A 23 50.90 -39.31 27.13
N VAL A 24 51.91 -39.73 27.77
CA VAL A 24 52.54 -41.03 27.50
C VAL A 24 52.24 -41.98 28.64
N LEU A 25 51.81 -43.18 28.28
CA LEU A 25 51.46 -44.25 29.21
C LEU A 25 52.32 -45.46 29.02
N SER A 26 52.64 -46.13 30.12
CA SER A 26 53.27 -47.49 30.12
C SER A 26 52.20 -48.53 29.71
N LEU A 27 52.68 -49.78 29.47
CA LEU A 27 51.79 -50.93 29.23
C LEU A 27 50.85 -51.21 30.40
N ASP A 28 51.27 -50.89 31.63
CA ASP A 28 50.46 -51.03 32.84
C ASP A 28 49.56 -49.84 33.09
N ARG A 29 49.39 -48.95 32.09
CA ARG A 29 48.52 -47.73 32.15
C ARG A 29 49.05 -46.69 33.16
N ARG A 30 50.31 -46.69 33.57
CA ARG A 30 50.87 -45.59 34.35
C ARG A 30 51.32 -44.46 33.47
N ILE A 31 51.03 -43.24 33.92
CA ILE A 31 51.43 -42.02 33.24
C ILE A 31 52.97 -41.89 33.39
N LEU A 32 53.65 -41.89 32.25
CA LEU A 32 55.13 -41.73 32.20
C LEU A 32 55.52 -40.28 32.02
N GLY A 33 54.66 -39.49 31.30
CA GLY A 33 54.91 -38.09 31.06
C GLY A 33 53.69 -37.40 30.53
N ILE A 34 53.61 -36.11 30.74
CA ILE A 34 52.56 -35.20 30.26
C ILE A 34 53.23 -33.90 29.80
N ASN A 35 52.80 -33.31 28.67
CA ASN A 35 53.36 -32.05 28.23
C ASN A 35 52.55 -30.84 28.82
N ARG A 36 53.07 -29.63 28.63
CA ARG A 36 52.51 -28.40 29.19
C ARG A 36 51.11 -28.14 28.70
N SER A 37 50.84 -28.37 27.42
CA SER A 37 49.48 -28.20 26.84
C SER A 37 48.47 -29.16 27.47
N ALA A 38 48.88 -30.42 27.77
CA ALA A 38 48.01 -31.36 28.47
C ALA A 38 47.84 -31.00 29.96
N GLU A 39 48.87 -30.43 30.62
CA GLU A 39 48.73 -29.89 31.99
C GLU A 39 47.67 -28.76 32.03
N GLN A 40 47.72 -27.87 31.05
CA GLN A 40 46.78 -26.75 30.95
C GLN A 40 45.35 -27.23 30.65
N LEU A 41 45.19 -28.17 29.74
CA LEU A 41 43.93 -28.74 29.34
C LEU A 41 43.23 -29.52 30.44
N THR A 42 44.01 -30.23 31.27
CA THR A 42 43.49 -31.11 32.33
C THR A 42 43.52 -30.47 33.71
N ASP A 43 44.10 -29.29 33.83
CA ASP A 43 44.38 -28.58 35.09
C ASP A 43 45.13 -29.48 36.11
N ARG A 44 46.02 -30.33 35.60
CA ARG A 44 46.84 -31.27 36.41
C ARG A 44 48.34 -31.09 36.13
N LYS A 45 49.11 -30.98 37.15
CA LYS A 45 50.60 -30.85 37.01
C LYS A 45 51.30 -32.21 36.84
N ALA A 46 52.36 -32.24 36.06
CA ALA A 46 53.15 -33.44 35.85
C ALA A 46 53.57 -34.07 37.16
N ALA A 47 53.97 -33.26 38.15
CA ALA A 47 54.38 -33.73 39.46
C ALA A 47 53.33 -34.55 40.21
N ASP A 48 52.04 -34.22 39.93
CA ASP A 48 50.90 -34.83 40.61
C ASP A 48 50.37 -36.08 39.91
N VAL A 49 50.70 -36.28 38.64
CA VAL A 49 50.10 -37.34 37.81
C VAL A 49 51.07 -38.41 37.35
N VAL A 50 52.37 -38.09 37.20
CA VAL A 50 53.39 -39.04 36.76
C VAL A 50 53.51 -40.17 37.76
N GLY A 51 53.57 -41.41 37.28
CA GLY A 51 53.64 -42.64 38.08
C GLY A 51 52.25 -43.16 38.54
N LYS A 52 51.20 -42.37 38.49
CA LYS A 52 49.84 -42.81 38.82
C LYS A 52 49.20 -43.51 37.64
N PHE A 53 48.15 -44.27 37.91
CA PHE A 53 47.36 -44.88 36.83
C PHE A 53 46.47 -43.85 36.11
N CYS A 54 46.47 -43.91 34.78
CA CYS A 54 45.72 -42.96 33.99
C CYS A 54 44.22 -42.96 34.32
N TYR A 55 43.64 -44.09 34.63
CA TYR A 55 42.21 -44.20 35.00
C TYR A 55 41.91 -43.68 36.41
N GLU A 56 42.89 -43.54 37.30
CA GLU A 56 42.70 -42.89 38.60
C GLU A 56 42.74 -41.39 38.48
N VAL A 57 43.56 -40.86 37.55
CA VAL A 57 43.79 -39.44 37.37
C VAL A 57 42.71 -38.82 36.41
N PHE A 58 42.38 -39.54 35.36
CA PHE A 58 41.55 -39.04 34.26
C PHE A 58 40.26 -39.83 34.09
N ARG A 59 39.74 -40.47 35.14
CA ARG A 59 38.56 -41.36 35.10
C ARG A 59 37.32 -40.68 34.51
N ASP A 60 37.15 -39.42 34.83
CA ASP A 60 35.95 -38.66 34.43
C ASP A 60 36.18 -37.80 33.17
N TYR A 61 37.40 -37.66 32.69
CA TYR A 61 37.75 -36.72 31.62
C TYR A 61 38.20 -37.35 30.31
N LEU A 62 39.18 -38.23 30.37
CA LEU A 62 39.88 -38.71 29.18
C LEU A 62 39.76 -40.21 28.97
N CYS A 63 39.24 -40.91 29.96
CA CYS A 63 39.14 -42.36 29.95
C CYS A 63 37.64 -42.75 30.05
N GLY A 64 36.97 -42.90 28.93
CA GLY A 64 35.55 -43.32 28.88
C GLY A 64 35.30 -44.75 29.38
N GLY A 65 36.12 -45.24 30.32
CA GLY A 65 35.99 -46.54 30.94
C GLY A 65 36.52 -47.72 30.12
N THR A 66 36.71 -47.60 28.84
CA THR A 66 37.25 -48.62 27.94
C THR A 66 38.57 -48.16 27.36
N CYS A 67 39.67 -48.77 27.74
CA CYS A 67 40.96 -48.53 27.10
C CYS A 67 41.24 -49.64 26.08
N LYS A 68 41.27 -49.29 24.83
CA LYS A 68 41.52 -50.23 23.72
C LYS A 68 42.85 -51.01 23.87
N TYR A 69 43.79 -50.49 24.65
CA TYR A 69 45.13 -51.08 24.87
C TYR A 69 45.17 -52.11 25.98
N THR A 70 44.15 -52.25 26.80
CA THR A 70 44.12 -53.33 27.83
C THR A 70 43.36 -54.56 27.36
N ASP A 71 42.46 -54.43 26.44
CA ASP A 71 41.59 -55.52 25.99
C ASP A 71 41.94 -56.08 24.60
N GLY A 72 42.97 -55.52 23.95
CA GLY A 72 43.21 -55.86 22.56
C GLY A 72 44.54 -55.55 21.94
N LEU A 73 45.64 -55.72 22.69
CA LEU A 73 47.05 -55.65 22.15
C LEU A 73 47.40 -56.75 21.14
N GLN A 74 46.42 -57.21 20.36
CA GLN A 74 46.61 -58.13 19.23
C GLN A 74 45.95 -57.55 17.95
N ALA A 75 46.46 -56.41 17.47
CA ALA A 75 46.24 -56.05 16.09
C ALA A 75 47.58 -55.78 15.40
N PRO A 76 48.09 -56.72 14.59
CA PRO A 76 49.20 -56.45 13.71
C PRO A 76 48.73 -55.51 12.59
N GLY A 77 49.19 -54.27 12.54
CA GLY A 77 49.00 -53.35 11.48
C GLY A 77 48.37 -51.98 11.86
N GLY A 78 48.32 -51.63 13.16
CA GLY A 78 47.71 -50.43 13.64
C GLY A 78 48.50 -49.14 13.39
N GLY A 79 48.05 -48.33 12.43
CA GLY A 79 48.37 -46.91 12.40
C GLY A 79 47.70 -46.16 13.55
N PRO A 80 47.95 -44.86 13.70
CA PRO A 80 47.30 -44.04 14.71
C PRO A 80 45.79 -44.07 14.49
N GLU A 81 45.04 -44.46 15.52
CA GLU A 81 43.57 -44.50 15.46
C GLU A 81 42.97 -43.27 16.14
N VAL A 82 42.10 -42.55 15.43
CA VAL A 82 41.30 -41.47 16.01
C VAL A 82 40.23 -42.12 16.87
N CYS A 83 40.32 -42.01 18.16
CA CYS A 83 39.51 -42.81 19.07
C CYS A 83 38.13 -42.27 19.38
N ALA A 84 37.90 -41.00 19.40
CA ALA A 84 36.58 -40.37 19.50
C ALA A 84 36.67 -38.85 19.66
N GLU A 85 35.64 -38.13 19.26
CA GLU A 85 35.33 -36.81 19.83
C GLU A 85 34.70 -37.05 21.20
N ILE A 86 35.28 -36.50 22.25
CA ILE A 86 34.80 -36.63 23.62
C ILE A 86 34.41 -35.24 24.10
N GLU A 87 33.18 -35.10 24.59
CA GLU A 87 32.75 -33.90 25.33
C GLU A 87 33.11 -34.15 26.80
N ILE A 88 33.92 -33.27 27.36
CA ILE A 88 34.39 -33.36 28.74
C ILE A 88 33.93 -32.12 29.48
N THR A 89 33.37 -32.32 30.67
CA THR A 89 33.07 -31.23 31.60
C THR A 89 34.23 -31.12 32.58
N ASP A 90 34.88 -29.98 32.69
CA ASP A 90 35.94 -29.73 33.65
C ASP A 90 35.41 -29.54 35.08
N HIS A 91 36.33 -29.33 36.05
CA HIS A 91 35.96 -29.09 37.44
C HIS A 91 35.22 -27.77 37.67
N THR A 92 35.25 -26.85 36.69
CA THR A 92 34.53 -25.56 36.72
C THR A 92 33.15 -25.62 36.05
N SER A 93 32.73 -26.83 35.59
CA SER A 93 31.48 -27.07 34.82
C SER A 93 31.50 -26.51 33.40
N ASP A 94 32.69 -26.20 32.86
CA ASP A 94 32.84 -25.80 31.47
C ASP A 94 32.95 -27.05 30.57
N GLU A 95 32.15 -27.06 29.49
CA GLU A 95 32.16 -28.15 28.50
C GLU A 95 33.31 -27.97 27.50
N HIS A 96 34.27 -28.90 27.51
CA HIS A 96 35.34 -28.94 26.54
C HIS A 96 35.09 -30.01 25.48
N SER A 97 35.28 -29.65 24.23
CA SER A 97 35.17 -30.57 23.10
C SER A 97 36.56 -30.96 22.62
N ILE A 98 36.98 -32.15 22.97
CA ILE A 98 38.35 -32.65 22.76
C ILE A 98 38.33 -33.81 21.75
N THR A 99 39.24 -33.78 20.77
CA THR A 99 39.53 -34.94 19.93
C THR A 99 40.74 -35.67 20.54
N LYS A 100 40.57 -36.94 20.85
CA LYS A 100 41.62 -37.81 21.38
C LYS A 100 42.15 -38.73 20.28
N ILE A 101 43.44 -38.77 20.10
CA ILE A 101 44.17 -39.67 19.20
C ILE A 101 45.09 -40.54 20.04
N GLU A 102 44.99 -41.83 19.85
CA GLU A 102 45.86 -42.79 20.54
C GLU A 102 46.78 -43.53 19.56
N ALA A 103 48.00 -43.68 19.87
CA ALA A 103 48.98 -44.44 19.08
C ALA A 103 49.89 -45.31 19.95
N PRO A 104 50.15 -46.53 19.56
CA PRO A 104 51.12 -47.38 20.30
C PRO A 104 52.55 -46.88 20.07
N ILE A 105 53.37 -46.93 21.12
CA ILE A 105 54.80 -46.71 21.05
C ILE A 105 55.42 -48.09 20.87
N ILE A 106 56.06 -48.34 19.71
CA ILE A 106 56.65 -49.63 19.35
C ILE A 106 58.13 -49.55 19.52
N GLY A 107 58.68 -50.54 20.20
CA GLY A 107 60.12 -50.67 20.39
C GLY A 107 60.85 -51.24 19.17
N PRO A 108 62.23 -51.31 19.21
CA PRO A 108 63.05 -51.88 18.14
C PRO A 108 62.70 -53.34 17.81
N ASP A 109 62.20 -54.08 18.79
CA ASP A 109 61.79 -55.49 18.68
C ASP A 109 60.33 -55.66 18.16
N GLN A 110 59.75 -54.62 17.62
CA GLN A 110 58.32 -54.53 17.19
C GLN A 110 57.29 -54.87 18.29
N LYS A 111 57.70 -54.83 19.55
CA LYS A 111 56.82 -55.00 20.71
C LYS A 111 56.36 -53.66 21.21
N PRO A 112 55.05 -53.55 21.59
CA PRO A 112 54.55 -52.32 22.20
C PRO A 112 55.28 -52.07 23.53
N LEU A 113 55.69 -50.84 23.74
CA LEU A 113 56.35 -50.37 24.96
C LEU A 113 55.42 -49.48 25.80
N GLY A 114 54.37 -48.95 25.21
CA GLY A 114 53.40 -48.04 25.81
C GLY A 114 52.49 -47.44 24.76
N CYS A 115 51.77 -46.40 25.12
CA CYS A 115 51.00 -45.62 24.15
C CYS A 115 51.18 -44.11 24.38
N ILE A 116 51.05 -43.35 23.34
CA ILE A 116 50.91 -41.89 23.38
C ILE A 116 49.49 -41.53 23.08
N GLN A 117 48.89 -40.62 23.89
CA GLN A 117 47.62 -40.04 23.70
C GLN A 117 47.81 -38.54 23.38
N VAL A 118 47.22 -38.06 22.30
CA VAL A 118 47.28 -36.67 21.90
C VAL A 118 45.86 -36.10 21.95
N PHE A 119 45.74 -34.91 22.50
CA PHE A 119 44.47 -34.22 22.72
C PHE A 119 44.47 -32.90 21.99
N GLN A 120 43.41 -32.65 21.22
CA GLN A 120 43.19 -31.38 20.56
C GLN A 120 41.86 -30.76 21.03
N ASP A 121 41.97 -29.56 21.59
CA ASP A 121 40.78 -28.82 22.04
C ASP A 121 40.16 -28.04 20.89
N HIS A 122 38.89 -28.30 20.62
CA HIS A 122 38.07 -27.65 19.62
C HIS A 122 36.97 -26.78 20.23
N THR A 123 36.96 -26.56 21.54
CA THR A 123 35.87 -25.89 22.27
C THR A 123 35.57 -24.52 21.69
N VAL A 124 36.55 -23.65 21.52
CA VAL A 124 36.38 -22.30 20.97
C VAL A 124 35.85 -22.34 19.54
N PHE A 125 36.38 -23.25 18.73
CA PHE A 125 35.97 -23.39 17.34
C PHE A 125 34.51 -23.89 17.22
N LYS A 126 34.14 -24.91 17.99
CA LYS A 126 32.75 -25.41 18.03
C LYS A 126 31.79 -24.36 18.61
N ALA A 127 32.18 -23.62 19.63
CA ALA A 127 31.40 -22.54 20.20
C ALA A 127 31.14 -21.43 19.16
N LEU A 128 32.14 -21.04 18.37
CA LEU A 128 32.00 -20.09 17.28
C LEU A 128 31.04 -20.60 16.20
N ILE A 129 31.19 -21.85 15.77
CA ILE A 129 30.26 -22.44 14.78
C ILE A 129 28.83 -22.51 15.31
N ARG A 130 28.65 -22.91 16.59
CA ARG A 130 27.35 -22.94 17.25
C ARG A 130 26.73 -21.53 17.28
N ARG A 131 27.52 -20.51 17.61
CA ARG A 131 27.06 -19.10 17.63
C ARG A 131 26.65 -18.61 16.25
N ILE A 132 27.47 -18.85 15.23
CA ILE A 132 27.12 -18.48 13.84
C ILE A 132 25.80 -19.15 13.40
N ARG A 133 25.67 -20.46 13.66
CA ARG A 133 24.43 -21.21 13.32
C ARG A 133 23.22 -20.69 14.09
N TYR A 134 23.39 -20.31 15.34
CA TYR A 134 22.32 -19.75 16.18
C TYR A 134 21.87 -18.38 15.67
N ASP A 135 22.83 -17.51 15.34
CA ASP A 135 22.53 -16.18 14.81
C ASP A 135 21.84 -16.28 13.44
N ASP A 136 22.28 -17.18 12.57
CA ASP A 136 21.65 -17.46 11.27
C ASP A 136 20.20 -17.97 11.44
N LEU A 137 19.99 -18.91 12.37
CA LEU A 137 18.67 -19.45 12.67
C LEU A 137 17.76 -18.37 13.24
N ARG A 138 18.28 -17.54 14.15
CA ARG A 138 17.54 -16.44 14.77
C ARG A 138 17.08 -15.42 13.73
N LEU A 139 17.97 -14.98 12.85
CA LEU A 139 17.62 -14.06 11.75
C LEU A 139 16.56 -14.66 10.84
N LYS A 140 16.69 -15.94 10.50
CA LYS A 140 15.71 -16.64 9.67
C LYS A 140 14.33 -16.69 10.34
N ILE A 141 14.26 -17.01 11.62
CA ILE A 141 13.01 -17.03 12.39
C ILE A 141 12.37 -15.63 12.42
N ILE A 142 13.16 -14.58 12.65
CA ILE A 142 12.66 -13.20 12.64
C ILE A 142 12.04 -12.86 11.28
N LEU A 143 12.78 -13.11 10.20
CA LEU A 143 12.32 -12.80 8.83
C LEU A 143 11.10 -13.63 8.42
N ASP A 144 10.99 -14.89 8.87
CA ASP A 144 9.86 -15.77 8.57
C ASP A 144 8.58 -15.39 9.34
N ASN A 145 8.69 -14.68 10.46
CA ASN A 145 7.55 -14.19 11.26
C ASN A 145 7.12 -12.76 10.91
N LEU A 146 7.76 -12.10 9.95
CA LEU A 146 7.29 -10.81 9.43
C LEU A 146 6.06 -11.00 8.54
N ASP A 147 5.06 -10.13 8.70
CA ASP A 147 3.88 -10.06 7.81
C ASP A 147 4.19 -9.41 6.45
N ILE A 148 5.45 -9.36 6.07
CA ILE A 148 5.94 -8.80 4.82
C ILE A 148 6.76 -9.88 4.11
N GLY A 149 6.46 -10.11 2.83
CA GLY A 149 7.28 -10.95 1.97
C GLY A 149 8.68 -10.33 1.80
N VAL A 150 9.72 -11.08 2.10
CA VAL A 150 11.12 -10.65 1.96
C VAL A 150 11.85 -11.58 1.02
N LEU A 151 12.53 -10.99 0.04
CA LEU A 151 13.43 -11.74 -0.83
C LEU A 151 14.72 -10.97 -1.08
N THR A 152 15.81 -11.70 -1.24
CA THR A 152 17.10 -11.14 -1.64
C THR A 152 17.60 -11.79 -2.92
N VAL A 153 18.38 -11.03 -3.68
CA VAL A 153 19.05 -11.53 -4.89
C VAL A 153 20.53 -11.19 -4.86
N ASP A 154 21.33 -12.02 -5.50
CA ASP A 154 22.75 -11.77 -5.72
C ASP A 154 23.00 -10.73 -6.83
N ARG A 155 24.28 -10.47 -7.16
CA ARG A 155 24.65 -9.58 -8.28
C ARG A 155 24.15 -10.08 -9.64
N GLY A 156 24.00 -11.38 -9.82
CA GLY A 156 23.46 -12.01 -11.03
C GLY A 156 21.95 -11.87 -11.17
N GLY A 157 21.25 -11.60 -10.07
CA GLY A 157 19.79 -11.54 -10.00
C GLY A 157 19.14 -12.86 -9.65
N HIS A 158 19.92 -13.82 -9.11
CA HIS A 158 19.39 -15.08 -8.60
C HIS A 158 18.92 -14.90 -7.17
N ILE A 159 17.79 -15.51 -6.85
CA ILE A 159 17.16 -15.42 -5.52
C ILE A 159 18.03 -16.19 -4.52
N THR A 160 18.52 -15.50 -3.49
CA THR A 160 19.36 -16.05 -2.42
C THR A 160 18.60 -16.27 -1.12
N PHE A 161 17.53 -15.53 -0.90
CA PHE A 161 16.67 -15.67 0.27
C PHE A 161 15.20 -15.43 -0.12
N PHE A 162 14.28 -16.12 0.59
CA PHE A 162 12.86 -16.05 0.36
C PHE A 162 12.14 -16.47 1.64
N ASN A 163 11.40 -15.55 2.31
CA ASN A 163 10.76 -15.86 3.59
C ASN A 163 9.38 -16.52 3.40
N THR A 164 8.82 -17.02 4.49
CA THR A 164 7.50 -17.68 4.50
C THR A 164 6.37 -16.80 3.98
N MET A 165 6.40 -15.49 4.28
CA MET A 165 5.36 -14.58 3.79
C MET A 165 5.46 -14.35 2.28
N ALA A 166 6.67 -14.31 1.72
CA ALA A 166 6.85 -14.28 0.26
C ALA A 166 6.34 -15.57 -0.40
N GLU A 167 6.49 -16.75 0.24
CA GLU A 167 5.87 -18.01 -0.24
C GLU A 167 4.34 -17.89 -0.28
N ARG A 168 3.72 -17.36 0.78
CA ARG A 168 2.26 -17.18 0.88
C ARG A 168 1.73 -16.22 -0.18
N ILE A 169 2.38 -15.07 -0.36
CA ILE A 169 1.96 -14.05 -1.33
C ILE A 169 2.08 -14.57 -2.77
N THR A 170 3.17 -15.26 -3.10
CA THR A 170 3.47 -15.64 -4.48
C THR A 170 3.01 -17.05 -4.86
N GLY A 171 2.79 -17.91 -3.86
CA GLY A 171 2.47 -19.32 -4.06
C GLY A 171 3.66 -20.20 -4.50
N TYR A 172 4.87 -19.62 -4.58
CA TYR A 172 6.09 -20.37 -4.88
C TYR A 172 6.78 -20.80 -3.58
N SER A 173 7.20 -22.06 -3.49
CA SER A 173 7.99 -22.51 -2.34
C SER A 173 9.43 -22.02 -2.41
N ARG A 174 10.03 -21.70 -1.26
CA ARG A 174 11.45 -21.32 -1.12
C ARG A 174 12.37 -22.27 -1.86
N LYS A 175 12.18 -23.59 -1.68
CA LYS A 175 12.98 -24.61 -2.36
C LYS A 175 12.94 -24.54 -3.88
N SER A 176 11.82 -24.07 -4.44
CA SER A 176 11.62 -24.00 -5.89
C SER A 176 12.18 -22.74 -6.51
N VAL A 177 12.44 -21.68 -5.74
CA VAL A 177 12.88 -20.38 -6.26
C VAL A 177 14.32 -20.03 -5.94
N LEU A 178 14.91 -20.59 -4.88
CA LEU A 178 16.32 -20.36 -4.54
C LEU A 178 17.25 -20.75 -5.69
N GLY A 179 18.22 -19.88 -5.99
CA GLY A 179 19.15 -20.04 -7.10
C GLY A 179 18.58 -19.74 -8.49
N ARG A 180 17.26 -19.47 -8.62
CA ARG A 180 16.65 -19.10 -9.90
C ARG A 180 16.72 -17.60 -10.16
N PRO A 181 16.74 -17.19 -11.43
CA PRO A 181 16.64 -15.77 -11.77
C PRO A 181 15.32 -15.19 -11.27
N CYS A 182 15.35 -14.04 -10.64
CA CYS A 182 14.17 -13.31 -10.16
C CYS A 182 13.12 -13.10 -11.27
N SER A 183 13.57 -12.92 -12.52
CA SER A 183 12.69 -12.74 -13.70
C SER A 183 11.81 -13.95 -14.03
N SER A 184 12.19 -15.14 -13.59
CA SER A 184 11.39 -16.35 -13.79
C SER A 184 10.20 -16.46 -12.85
N VAL A 185 10.21 -15.70 -11.74
CA VAL A 185 9.19 -15.73 -10.69
C VAL A 185 8.29 -14.49 -10.73
N PHE A 186 8.88 -13.31 -10.93
CA PHE A 186 8.18 -12.02 -10.73
C PHE A 186 7.91 -11.22 -12.00
N GLY A 187 8.21 -11.75 -13.19
CA GLY A 187 8.04 -11.03 -14.43
C GLY A 187 9.09 -9.93 -14.67
N ARG A 188 8.93 -9.19 -15.78
CA ARG A 188 9.97 -8.24 -16.24
C ARG A 188 10.02 -6.92 -15.45
N ASP A 189 8.89 -6.42 -14.96
CA ASP A 189 8.80 -5.07 -14.38
C ASP A 189 9.50 -4.98 -13.02
N LEU A 190 9.23 -5.90 -12.11
CA LEU A 190 9.90 -5.97 -10.81
C LEU A 190 11.42 -6.18 -10.97
N CYS A 191 11.80 -7.05 -11.91
CA CYS A 191 13.21 -7.33 -12.17
C CYS A 191 13.95 -6.17 -12.85
N ARG A 192 13.25 -5.30 -13.55
CA ARG A 192 13.82 -4.07 -14.14
C ARG A 192 14.27 -3.10 -13.05
N GLU A 193 13.43 -2.86 -12.03
CA GLU A 193 13.80 -2.02 -10.89
C GLU A 193 14.95 -2.63 -10.08
N MET A 194 14.88 -3.90 -9.76
CA MET A 194 15.96 -4.61 -9.08
C MET A 194 17.27 -4.54 -9.87
N ARG A 195 17.23 -4.60 -11.17
CA ARG A 195 18.40 -4.47 -12.05
C ARG A 195 19.00 -3.05 -12.00
N ALA A 196 18.16 -2.01 -12.04
CA ALA A 196 18.59 -0.63 -11.94
C ALA A 196 19.32 -0.35 -10.61
N ILE A 197 18.76 -0.85 -9.50
CA ILE A 197 19.35 -0.72 -8.16
C ILE A 197 20.69 -1.44 -8.05
N ARG A 198 20.82 -2.65 -8.63
CA ARG A 198 22.09 -3.40 -8.64
C ARG A 198 23.17 -2.74 -9.48
N ALA A 199 22.79 -2.02 -10.55
CA ALA A 199 23.72 -1.29 -11.41
C ALA A 199 24.25 0.02 -10.78
N GLY A 200 23.92 0.32 -9.53
CA GLY A 200 24.38 1.53 -8.83
C GLY A 200 23.56 2.77 -9.18
N GLY A 201 22.47 2.63 -9.90
CA GLY A 201 21.52 3.72 -10.12
C GLY A 201 20.82 4.07 -8.82
N GLU A 202 20.62 5.35 -8.55
CA GLU A 202 19.68 5.86 -7.55
C GLU A 202 18.25 5.60 -8.04
N GLY A 203 17.93 4.34 -8.32
CA GLY A 203 16.60 3.86 -8.66
C GLY A 203 15.82 3.63 -7.38
N GLY A 204 15.56 4.71 -6.68
CA GLY A 204 14.64 4.64 -5.57
C GLY A 204 13.23 4.80 -6.09
N SER A 205 12.41 3.76 -6.07
CA SER A 205 11.03 4.00 -5.68
C SER A 205 11.14 4.75 -4.35
N GLY A 206 10.69 6.01 -4.34
CA GLY A 206 10.73 6.85 -3.14
C GLY A 206 10.09 6.13 -1.93
N PRO A 207 10.02 6.73 -0.76
CA PRO A 207 9.55 6.09 0.48
C PRO A 207 8.17 5.42 0.40
N SER A 208 7.43 5.60 -0.69
CA SER A 208 6.10 5.01 -0.92
C SER A 208 6.08 3.64 -1.60
N GLY A 209 7.20 3.11 -2.11
CA GLY A 209 7.23 1.82 -2.83
C GLY A 209 6.47 1.83 -4.18
N LEU A 210 6.71 0.84 -5.02
CA LEU A 210 5.98 0.61 -6.27
C LEU A 210 4.76 -0.27 -6.00
N GLU A 211 3.54 0.22 -6.26
CA GLU A 211 2.35 -0.64 -6.32
C GLU A 211 2.27 -1.29 -7.71
N THR A 212 2.33 -2.61 -7.77
CA THR A 212 2.30 -3.40 -9.00
C THR A 212 1.48 -4.67 -8.80
N ARG A 213 1.34 -5.47 -9.86
CA ARG A 213 0.67 -6.77 -9.77
C ARG A 213 1.68 -7.89 -9.97
N VAL A 214 1.63 -8.88 -9.08
CA VAL A 214 2.43 -10.10 -9.18
C VAL A 214 1.51 -11.24 -9.57
N ILE A 215 1.96 -12.04 -10.55
CA ILE A 215 1.25 -13.25 -10.96
C ILE A 215 1.73 -14.38 -10.05
N THR A 216 0.81 -14.97 -9.29
CA THR A 216 1.11 -16.12 -8.45
C THR A 216 1.38 -17.37 -9.28
N ARG A 217 1.94 -18.41 -8.64
CA ARG A 217 2.14 -19.72 -9.28
C ARG A 217 0.84 -20.32 -9.86
N GLN A 218 -0.32 -19.96 -9.29
CA GLN A 218 -1.63 -20.41 -9.73
C GLN A 218 -2.23 -19.54 -10.86
N GLY A 219 -1.48 -18.55 -11.35
CA GLY A 219 -1.95 -17.63 -12.40
C GLY A 219 -2.83 -16.48 -11.89
N GLN A 220 -3.03 -16.35 -10.59
CA GLN A 220 -3.78 -15.23 -10.01
C GLN A 220 -2.96 -13.95 -10.02
N SER A 221 -3.59 -12.83 -10.33
CA SER A 221 -2.97 -11.50 -10.32
C SER A 221 -3.24 -10.82 -8.98
N LEU A 222 -2.23 -10.72 -8.11
CA LEU A 222 -2.32 -10.08 -6.81
C LEU A 222 -1.73 -8.67 -6.82
N PRO A 223 -2.44 -7.65 -6.28
CA PRO A 223 -1.89 -6.33 -6.10
C PRO A 223 -0.91 -6.34 -4.92
N VAL A 224 0.33 -5.93 -5.15
CA VAL A 224 1.37 -5.86 -4.13
C VAL A 224 2.08 -4.52 -4.16
N ARG A 225 2.54 -4.07 -2.98
CA ARG A 225 3.51 -2.98 -2.88
C ARG A 225 4.90 -3.58 -2.75
N VAL A 226 5.81 -3.12 -3.58
CA VAL A 226 7.18 -3.59 -3.64
C VAL A 226 8.12 -2.45 -3.31
N ASN A 227 8.99 -2.64 -2.32
CA ASN A 227 10.13 -1.77 -2.07
C ASN A 227 11.40 -2.54 -2.41
N CYS A 228 12.30 -1.92 -3.16
CA CYS A 228 13.58 -2.49 -3.53
C CYS A 228 14.72 -1.61 -3.02
N MET A 229 15.77 -2.23 -2.49
CA MET A 229 16.98 -1.55 -2.03
C MET A 229 18.23 -2.35 -2.36
N ALA A 230 19.35 -1.67 -2.54
CA ALA A 230 20.64 -2.30 -2.74
C ALA A 230 21.18 -2.83 -1.41
N LEU A 231 21.67 -4.07 -1.42
CA LEU A 231 22.49 -4.61 -0.34
C LEU A 231 23.95 -4.23 -0.60
N LYS A 232 24.55 -3.49 0.33
CA LYS A 232 25.95 -3.04 0.24
C LYS A 232 26.76 -3.67 1.37
N ASN A 233 28.00 -4.04 1.08
CA ASN A 233 28.95 -4.49 2.09
C ASN A 233 29.56 -3.29 2.85
N GLU A 234 30.43 -3.56 3.82
CA GLU A 234 31.13 -2.55 4.63
C GLU A 234 31.96 -1.56 3.78
N ARG A 235 32.36 -1.94 2.57
CA ARG A 235 33.08 -1.09 1.60
C ARG A 235 32.15 -0.34 0.65
N SER A 236 30.83 -0.26 0.97
CA SER A 236 29.80 0.37 0.14
C SER A 236 29.65 -0.22 -1.27
N ILE A 237 30.18 -1.42 -1.53
CA ILE A 237 30.05 -2.13 -2.79
C ILE A 237 28.72 -2.89 -2.78
N THR A 238 27.90 -2.72 -3.81
CA THR A 238 26.63 -3.46 -3.95
C THR A 238 26.93 -4.95 -4.12
N VAL A 239 26.42 -5.78 -3.22
CA VAL A 239 26.57 -7.25 -3.23
C VAL A 239 25.30 -7.95 -3.72
N GLY A 240 24.19 -7.25 -3.78
CA GLY A 240 22.91 -7.79 -4.22
C GLY A 240 21.78 -6.78 -4.07
N GLY A 241 20.54 -7.26 -4.02
CA GLY A 241 19.35 -6.48 -3.77
C GLY A 241 18.42 -7.14 -2.77
N LEU A 242 17.72 -6.33 -1.99
CA LEU A 242 16.61 -6.73 -1.12
C LEU A 242 15.31 -6.18 -1.70
N SER A 243 14.26 -6.99 -1.71
CA SER A 243 12.91 -6.53 -2.00
C SER A 243 11.95 -6.97 -0.93
N THR A 244 11.03 -6.07 -0.56
CA THR A 244 9.90 -6.40 0.31
C THR A 244 8.61 -6.36 -0.49
N LEU A 245 7.70 -7.30 -0.19
CA LEU A 245 6.39 -7.48 -0.82
C LEU A 245 5.31 -7.34 0.24
N THR A 246 4.40 -6.38 0.07
CA THR A 246 3.21 -6.24 0.92
C THR A 246 1.98 -6.54 0.09
N ASP A 247 1.16 -7.49 0.52
CA ASP A 247 -0.12 -7.80 -0.12
C ASP A 247 -1.12 -6.67 0.13
N LEU A 248 -1.70 -6.15 -0.94
CA LEU A 248 -2.71 -5.09 -0.91
C LEU A 248 -4.13 -5.62 -1.16
N SER A 249 -4.33 -6.93 -1.28
CA SER A 249 -5.63 -7.53 -1.63
C SER A 249 -6.74 -7.13 -0.67
N LEU A 250 -6.50 -7.17 0.64
CA LEU A 250 -7.45 -6.72 1.66
C LEU A 250 -7.79 -5.24 1.51
N LYS A 251 -6.79 -4.39 1.24
CA LYS A 251 -7.00 -2.95 1.01
C LYS A 251 -7.91 -2.70 -0.19
N TYR A 252 -7.66 -3.43 -1.30
CA TYR A 252 -8.48 -3.30 -2.51
C TYR A 252 -9.88 -3.88 -2.31
N GLN A 253 -10.03 -5.03 -1.65
CA GLN A 253 -11.33 -5.61 -1.30
C GLN A 253 -12.14 -4.70 -0.39
N PHE A 254 -11.51 -4.13 0.65
CA PHE A 254 -12.16 -3.19 1.55
C PHE A 254 -12.61 -1.93 0.82
N ASN A 255 -11.77 -1.36 -0.05
CA ASN A 255 -12.14 -0.21 -0.87
C ASN A 255 -13.28 -0.52 -1.85
N SER A 256 -13.29 -1.73 -2.46
CA SER A 256 -14.38 -2.16 -3.32
C SER A 256 -15.69 -2.34 -2.55
N ALA A 257 -15.64 -2.97 -1.38
CA ALA A 257 -16.82 -3.13 -0.51
C ALA A 257 -17.38 -1.78 -0.02
N ILE A 258 -16.50 -0.82 0.29
CA ILE A 258 -16.90 0.56 0.60
C ILE A 258 -17.57 1.21 -0.61
N GLN A 259 -16.99 1.07 -1.80
CA GLN A 259 -17.60 1.62 -3.01
C GLN A 259 -18.98 1.00 -3.29
N GLU A 260 -19.10 -0.33 -3.20
CA GLU A 260 -20.39 -1.01 -3.40
C GLU A 260 -21.44 -0.56 -2.38
N ARG A 261 -21.07 -0.39 -1.11
CA ARG A 261 -21.99 0.07 -0.06
C ARG A 261 -22.53 1.48 -0.28
N TYR A 262 -21.72 2.37 -0.90
CA TYR A 262 -22.09 3.76 -1.12
C TYR A 262 -22.45 4.07 -2.59
N THR A 263 -22.64 3.03 -3.41
CA THR A 263 -23.08 3.16 -4.79
C THR A 263 -24.50 2.61 -4.91
N PHE A 264 -25.43 3.46 -5.36
CA PHE A 264 -26.80 3.08 -5.69
C PHE A 264 -26.97 3.20 -7.21
N PHE A 265 -26.98 2.06 -7.92
CA PHE A 265 -26.81 2.01 -9.37
C PHE A 265 -25.51 2.74 -9.77
N ASP A 266 -25.62 3.82 -10.59
CA ASP A 266 -24.47 4.64 -11.01
C ASP A 266 -24.27 5.90 -10.13
N MET A 267 -25.08 6.12 -9.10
CA MET A 267 -24.90 7.23 -8.16
C MET A 267 -24.05 6.81 -6.97
N VAL A 268 -23.12 7.69 -6.61
CA VAL A 268 -22.21 7.51 -5.47
C VAL A 268 -22.50 8.59 -4.44
N GLY A 269 -22.67 8.20 -3.18
CA GLY A 269 -22.86 9.14 -2.08
C GLY A 269 -22.70 8.44 -0.73
N LYS A 270 -21.83 8.97 0.12
CA LYS A 270 -21.60 8.56 1.51
C LYS A 270 -22.27 9.53 2.49
N ASP A 271 -22.52 10.74 2.01
CA ASP A 271 -23.14 11.80 2.82
C ASP A 271 -24.53 11.36 3.34
N PRO A 272 -24.89 11.67 4.60
CA PRO A 272 -26.19 11.30 5.17
C PRO A 272 -27.40 11.76 4.35
N VAL A 273 -27.31 12.92 3.68
CA VAL A 273 -28.40 13.42 2.83
C VAL A 273 -28.56 12.51 1.61
N MET A 274 -27.47 12.10 0.97
CA MET A 274 -27.50 11.17 -0.16
C MET A 274 -27.99 9.78 0.25
N GLN A 275 -27.59 9.30 1.43
CA GLN A 275 -28.06 8.01 1.94
C GLN A 275 -29.58 7.99 2.17
N LYS A 276 -30.16 9.07 2.72
CA LYS A 276 -31.62 9.22 2.86
C LYS A 276 -32.32 9.19 1.51
N ILE A 277 -31.74 9.83 0.48
CA ILE A 277 -32.29 9.78 -0.87
C ILE A 277 -32.27 8.34 -1.39
N PHE A 278 -31.16 7.61 -1.21
CA PHE A 278 -31.03 6.21 -1.65
C PHE A 278 -32.02 5.27 -0.95
N GLU A 279 -32.30 5.50 0.34
CA GLU A 279 -33.29 4.73 1.09
C GLU A 279 -34.72 4.95 0.60
N ILE A 280 -35.07 6.17 0.19
CA ILE A 280 -36.42 6.50 -0.21
C ILE A 280 -36.71 6.21 -1.70
N VAL A 281 -35.67 6.19 -2.54
CA VAL A 281 -35.82 5.98 -4.00
C VAL A 281 -36.55 4.67 -4.36
N PRO A 282 -36.30 3.51 -3.75
CA PRO A 282 -37.02 2.28 -4.06
C PRO A 282 -38.54 2.41 -3.77
N VAL A 283 -38.90 3.09 -2.68
CA VAL A 283 -40.29 3.32 -2.29
C VAL A 283 -40.98 4.23 -3.29
N ILE A 284 -40.34 5.35 -3.64
CA ILE A 284 -40.85 6.31 -4.63
C ILE A 284 -40.93 5.67 -6.02
N ALA A 285 -39.92 4.87 -6.39
CA ALA A 285 -39.88 4.21 -7.69
C ALA A 285 -41.07 3.25 -7.90
N ALA A 286 -41.47 2.53 -6.84
CA ALA A 286 -42.63 1.63 -6.88
C ALA A 286 -43.97 2.33 -6.99
N SER A 287 -44.07 3.65 -6.70
CA SER A 287 -45.30 4.44 -6.80
C SER A 287 -45.47 5.03 -8.19
N GLU A 288 -46.72 5.38 -8.54
CA GLU A 288 -47.05 6.15 -9.76
C GLU A 288 -47.09 7.68 -9.51
N ALA A 289 -46.68 8.13 -8.32
CA ALA A 289 -46.69 9.53 -7.95
C ALA A 289 -45.76 10.38 -8.82
N THR A 290 -46.16 11.64 -9.05
CA THR A 290 -45.31 12.66 -9.69
C THR A 290 -44.14 13.00 -8.77
N ILE A 291 -42.96 13.15 -9.35
CA ILE A 291 -41.71 13.39 -8.60
C ILE A 291 -41.11 14.70 -9.08
N LEU A 292 -40.75 15.56 -8.11
CA LEU A 292 -39.97 16.76 -8.33
C LEU A 292 -38.55 16.60 -7.76
N ILE A 293 -37.54 16.72 -8.61
CA ILE A 293 -36.13 16.68 -8.23
C ILE A 293 -35.60 18.11 -8.30
N GLU A 294 -35.23 18.69 -7.14
CA GLU A 294 -34.62 20.01 -7.10
C GLU A 294 -33.11 19.90 -6.76
N GLY A 295 -32.33 20.83 -7.26
CA GLY A 295 -30.89 20.93 -6.96
C GLY A 295 -30.12 21.67 -8.04
N PRO A 296 -28.94 22.24 -7.70
CA PRO A 296 -28.11 22.99 -8.65
C PRO A 296 -27.77 22.20 -9.92
N THR A 297 -27.44 22.93 -10.98
CA THR A 297 -26.99 22.30 -12.24
C THR A 297 -25.78 21.41 -12.02
N GLY A 298 -25.78 20.23 -12.65
CA GLY A 298 -24.66 19.29 -12.56
C GLY A 298 -24.61 18.40 -11.30
N THR A 299 -25.64 18.40 -10.44
CA THR A 299 -25.73 17.53 -9.24
C THR A 299 -26.13 16.10 -9.54
N GLY A 300 -26.60 15.79 -10.77
CA GLY A 300 -27.00 14.44 -11.18
C GLY A 300 -28.50 14.18 -11.19
N LYS A 301 -29.34 15.23 -11.36
CA LYS A 301 -30.81 15.13 -11.41
C LYS A 301 -31.33 14.17 -12.50
N ASP A 302 -30.72 14.20 -13.67
CA ASP A 302 -31.06 13.32 -14.79
C ASP A 302 -30.69 11.84 -14.52
N LEU A 303 -29.58 11.62 -13.84
CA LEU A 303 -29.18 10.28 -13.41
C LEU A 303 -30.15 9.71 -12.37
N LEU A 304 -30.56 10.55 -11.39
CA LEU A 304 -31.56 10.16 -10.39
C LEU A 304 -32.91 9.82 -11.04
N ALA A 305 -33.37 10.62 -11.99
CA ALA A 305 -34.60 10.35 -12.73
C ALA A 305 -34.53 9.00 -13.47
N LYS A 306 -33.41 8.71 -14.12
CA LYS A 306 -33.14 7.41 -14.78
C LYS A 306 -33.16 6.24 -13.81
N ILE A 307 -32.57 6.43 -12.64
CA ILE A 307 -32.54 5.39 -11.57
C ILE A 307 -33.98 5.13 -11.08
N ILE A 308 -34.75 6.16 -10.81
CA ILE A 308 -36.17 6.04 -10.37
C ILE A 308 -37.00 5.30 -11.41
N HIS A 309 -36.83 5.60 -12.69
CA HIS A 309 -37.50 4.88 -13.76
C HIS A 309 -37.11 3.40 -13.80
N ASN A 310 -35.79 3.11 -13.80
CA ASN A 310 -35.27 1.75 -13.89
C ASN A 310 -35.61 0.88 -12.68
N ALA A 311 -35.76 1.49 -11.50
CA ALA A 311 -36.15 0.79 -10.27
C ALA A 311 -37.70 0.61 -10.16
N GLY A 312 -38.48 1.22 -11.05
CA GLY A 312 -39.93 1.22 -11.00
C GLY A 312 -40.60 0.15 -11.87
N PRO A 313 -41.94 0.03 -11.78
CA PRO A 313 -42.71 -0.95 -12.57
C PRO A 313 -42.66 -0.69 -14.09
N ARG A 314 -42.36 0.55 -14.49
CA ARG A 314 -42.23 0.96 -15.89
C ARG A 314 -40.79 0.84 -16.45
N ALA A 315 -39.86 0.14 -15.77
CA ALA A 315 -38.45 0.02 -16.16
C ALA A 315 -38.21 -0.51 -17.59
N ARG A 316 -39.13 -1.31 -18.12
CA ARG A 316 -39.09 -1.86 -19.50
C ARG A 316 -39.83 -1.03 -20.52
N LYS A 317 -40.44 0.08 -20.11
CA LYS A 317 -41.23 0.99 -20.93
C LYS A 317 -40.35 2.20 -21.32
N PRO A 318 -40.78 3.01 -22.31
CA PRO A 318 -39.98 4.16 -22.74
C PRO A 318 -39.78 5.19 -21.62
N LEU A 319 -38.52 5.69 -21.53
CA LEU A 319 -38.19 6.91 -20.77
C LEU A 319 -37.87 8.02 -21.75
N VAL A 320 -38.80 8.97 -21.90
CA VAL A 320 -38.64 10.11 -22.80
C VAL A 320 -38.16 11.32 -22.04
N LYS A 321 -36.99 11.86 -22.42
CA LYS A 321 -36.42 13.05 -21.81
C LYS A 321 -36.72 14.30 -22.64
N VAL A 322 -37.18 15.38 -21.99
CA VAL A 322 -37.39 16.68 -22.59
C VAL A 322 -36.75 17.76 -21.74
N ASN A 323 -35.91 18.58 -22.35
CA ASN A 323 -35.32 19.76 -21.69
C ASN A 323 -36.16 20.99 -22.05
N CYS A 324 -36.77 21.64 -21.03
CA CYS A 324 -37.68 22.76 -21.20
C CYS A 324 -36.98 24.08 -21.56
N ALA A 325 -35.67 24.20 -21.26
CA ALA A 325 -34.89 25.41 -21.57
C ALA A 325 -34.20 25.37 -22.94
N ALA A 326 -34.20 24.22 -23.63
CA ALA A 326 -33.38 24.03 -24.83
C ALA A 326 -33.99 24.56 -26.13
N LEU A 327 -35.30 24.85 -26.14
CA LEU A 327 -36.06 25.19 -27.36
C LEU A 327 -36.87 26.48 -27.18
N PRO A 328 -37.07 27.26 -28.24
CA PRO A 328 -38.06 28.37 -28.24
C PRO A 328 -39.48 27.87 -27.94
N ASP A 329 -40.30 28.70 -27.31
CA ASP A 329 -41.64 28.36 -26.81
C ASP A 329 -42.53 27.65 -27.85
N THR A 330 -42.55 28.15 -29.10
CA THR A 330 -43.36 27.60 -30.19
C THR A 330 -42.89 26.20 -30.63
N LEU A 331 -41.58 25.97 -30.61
CA LEU A 331 -41.02 24.65 -30.93
C LEU A 331 -41.23 23.69 -29.78
N LEU A 332 -41.10 24.16 -28.54
CA LEU A 332 -41.31 23.38 -27.34
C LEU A 332 -42.76 22.83 -27.28
N GLU A 333 -43.76 23.65 -27.63
CA GLU A 333 -45.14 23.21 -27.70
C GLU A 333 -45.36 22.09 -28.72
N SER A 334 -44.80 22.25 -29.94
CA SER A 334 -44.88 21.23 -30.98
C SER A 334 -44.13 19.94 -30.64
N GLU A 335 -43.00 20.01 -29.90
CA GLU A 335 -42.30 18.83 -29.39
C GLU A 335 -43.12 18.13 -28.31
N PHE A 336 -43.70 18.86 -27.34
CA PHE A 336 -44.48 18.24 -26.27
C PHE A 336 -45.74 17.52 -26.78
N PHE A 337 -46.56 18.23 -27.53
CA PHE A 337 -47.94 17.81 -27.86
C PHE A 337 -48.08 17.28 -29.28
N GLY A 338 -47.06 17.46 -30.15
CA GLY A 338 -47.13 17.11 -31.54
C GLY A 338 -48.07 18.04 -32.34
N TYR A 339 -48.21 17.77 -33.62
CA TYR A 339 -49.06 18.55 -34.49
C TYR A 339 -49.69 17.71 -35.60
N VAL A 340 -50.82 18.16 -36.12
CA VAL A 340 -51.44 17.58 -37.30
C VAL A 340 -51.06 18.39 -38.55
N LYS A 341 -51.14 17.75 -39.71
CA LYS A 341 -50.90 18.41 -41.00
C LYS A 341 -51.73 19.70 -41.13
N GLY A 342 -51.07 20.79 -41.51
CA GLY A 342 -51.66 22.10 -41.67
C GLY A 342 -51.81 22.93 -40.40
N ALA A 343 -51.23 22.51 -39.27
CA ALA A 343 -51.27 23.25 -38.00
C ALA A 343 -50.53 24.59 -38.05
N PHE A 344 -49.51 24.72 -38.88
CA PHE A 344 -48.74 25.94 -39.14
C PHE A 344 -48.02 25.83 -40.49
N THR A 345 -47.45 26.93 -41.00
CA THR A 345 -46.63 26.93 -42.22
C THR A 345 -45.47 26.00 -42.15
N GLY A 346 -45.42 24.96 -43.00
CA GLY A 346 -44.40 23.89 -42.98
C GLY A 346 -44.84 22.62 -42.24
N ALA A 347 -46.07 22.53 -41.75
CA ALA A 347 -46.60 21.29 -41.17
C ALA A 347 -47.17 20.36 -42.26
N ASP A 348 -46.28 19.73 -43.03
CA ASP A 348 -46.64 18.89 -44.19
C ASP A 348 -47.16 17.50 -43.80
N GLN A 349 -46.82 17.03 -42.60
CA GLN A 349 -47.19 15.71 -42.06
C GLN A 349 -47.63 15.82 -40.60
N ASN A 350 -48.30 14.78 -40.11
CA ASN A 350 -48.56 14.64 -38.68
C ASN A 350 -47.26 14.23 -37.96
N LYS A 351 -46.95 14.84 -36.80
CA LYS A 351 -45.84 14.49 -35.96
C LYS A 351 -46.35 14.19 -34.55
N PRO A 352 -46.09 12.98 -34.00
CA PRO A 352 -46.41 12.70 -32.61
C PRO A 352 -45.55 13.54 -31.66
N GLY A 353 -46.12 13.93 -30.51
CA GLY A 353 -45.41 14.66 -29.47
C GLY A 353 -44.75 13.72 -28.45
N ARG A 354 -43.85 14.26 -27.63
CA ARG A 354 -43.12 13.54 -26.60
C ARG A 354 -44.03 12.85 -25.59
N PHE A 355 -45.21 13.41 -25.27
CA PHE A 355 -46.19 12.74 -24.42
C PHE A 355 -46.76 11.48 -25.06
N GLN A 356 -46.96 11.48 -26.39
CA GLN A 356 -47.37 10.29 -27.13
C GLN A 356 -46.26 9.22 -27.18
N GLU A 357 -45.00 9.65 -27.38
CA GLU A 357 -43.85 8.77 -27.37
C GLU A 357 -43.64 8.12 -26.00
N ALA A 358 -44.02 8.83 -24.92
CA ALA A 358 -43.89 8.34 -23.54
C ALA A 358 -45.10 7.50 -23.09
N ASP A 359 -46.09 7.26 -23.94
CA ASP A 359 -47.29 6.53 -23.53
C ASP A 359 -47.00 5.13 -22.96
N GLY A 360 -47.63 4.81 -21.85
CA GLY A 360 -47.36 3.61 -21.06
C GLY A 360 -46.01 3.62 -20.31
N GLY A 361 -45.21 4.69 -20.47
CA GLY A 361 -43.85 4.84 -19.91
C GLY A 361 -43.71 5.99 -18.92
N THR A 362 -42.57 6.66 -19.00
CA THR A 362 -42.20 7.80 -18.12
C THR A 362 -41.69 8.95 -18.96
N ILE A 363 -42.12 10.16 -18.64
CA ILE A 363 -41.54 11.38 -19.19
C ILE A 363 -40.70 12.08 -18.12
N PHE A 364 -39.50 12.49 -18.47
CA PHE A 364 -38.60 13.27 -17.62
C PHE A 364 -38.52 14.70 -18.17
N LEU A 365 -39.06 15.67 -17.41
CA LEU A 365 -39.07 17.09 -17.73
C LEU A 365 -37.93 17.80 -17.02
N ASP A 366 -36.82 18.04 -17.73
CA ASP A 366 -35.67 18.71 -17.18
C ASP A 366 -35.82 20.23 -17.29
N GLU A 367 -35.36 20.97 -16.29
CA GLU A 367 -35.44 22.44 -16.19
C GLU A 367 -36.88 22.95 -16.31
N ILE A 368 -37.80 22.29 -15.59
CA ILE A 368 -39.26 22.62 -15.65
C ILE A 368 -39.57 24.06 -15.23
N GLY A 369 -38.69 24.70 -14.42
CA GLY A 369 -38.80 26.08 -13.99
C GLY A 369 -38.76 27.11 -15.14
N ASP A 370 -38.19 26.71 -16.30
CA ASP A 370 -38.08 27.55 -17.48
C ASP A 370 -39.27 27.38 -18.47
N LEU A 371 -40.26 26.54 -18.09
CA LEU A 371 -41.43 26.32 -18.92
C LEU A 371 -42.30 27.58 -19.02
N PRO A 372 -42.70 28.08 -20.23
CA PRO A 372 -43.56 29.23 -20.40
C PRO A 372 -44.94 29.05 -19.77
N LEU A 373 -45.54 30.11 -19.22
CA LEU A 373 -46.84 30.06 -18.53
C LEU A 373 -47.97 29.47 -19.40
N SER A 374 -47.94 29.71 -20.71
CA SER A 374 -48.90 29.14 -21.68
C SER A 374 -48.83 27.61 -21.73
N LEU A 375 -47.62 27.05 -21.65
CA LEU A 375 -47.37 25.59 -21.66
C LEU A 375 -47.63 24.97 -20.30
N GLN A 376 -47.42 25.71 -19.21
CA GLN A 376 -47.74 25.25 -17.86
C GLN A 376 -49.25 24.92 -17.74
N ALA A 377 -50.15 25.73 -18.33
CA ALA A 377 -51.59 25.44 -18.33
C ALA A 377 -51.93 24.15 -19.10
N LYS A 378 -51.24 23.88 -20.21
CA LYS A 378 -51.42 22.64 -20.99
C LYS A 378 -50.86 21.42 -20.29
N LEU A 379 -49.71 21.56 -19.62
CA LEU A 379 -49.13 20.51 -18.83
C LEU A 379 -50.02 20.11 -17.65
N LEU A 380 -50.67 21.09 -17.01
CA LEU A 380 -51.63 20.84 -15.92
C LEU A 380 -52.74 19.90 -16.37
N ARG A 381 -53.30 20.11 -17.56
CA ARG A 381 -54.34 19.22 -18.12
C ARG A 381 -53.83 17.78 -18.32
N VAL A 382 -52.61 17.63 -18.80
CA VAL A 382 -52.02 16.29 -18.94
C VAL A 382 -51.87 15.60 -17.58
N LEU A 383 -51.52 16.36 -16.53
CA LEU A 383 -51.42 15.83 -15.16
C LEU A 383 -52.76 15.43 -14.56
N GLU A 384 -53.82 16.19 -14.84
CA GLU A 384 -55.15 15.99 -14.28
C GLU A 384 -56.00 15.03 -15.10
N ASP A 385 -56.16 15.34 -16.41
CA ASP A 385 -57.10 14.67 -17.29
C ASP A 385 -56.46 13.50 -18.07
N LYS A 386 -55.10 13.38 -18.04
CA LYS A 386 -54.35 12.42 -18.84
C LYS A 386 -54.58 12.56 -20.35
N GLU A 387 -54.94 13.78 -20.81
CA GLU A 387 -55.19 14.06 -22.22
C GLU A 387 -54.70 15.46 -22.61
N PHE A 388 -54.48 15.64 -23.90
CA PHE A 388 -54.10 16.93 -24.51
C PHE A 388 -54.57 17.05 -25.96
N TYR A 389 -54.48 18.26 -26.51
CA TYR A 389 -54.74 18.53 -27.90
C TYR A 389 -53.46 18.71 -28.69
N PRO A 390 -53.14 17.86 -29.70
CA PRO A 390 -52.09 18.17 -30.67
C PRO A 390 -52.36 19.53 -31.35
N LEU A 391 -51.29 20.23 -31.74
CA LEU A 391 -51.45 21.54 -32.40
C LEU A 391 -52.25 21.37 -33.70
N GLY A 392 -53.21 22.25 -33.88
CA GLY A 392 -54.17 22.24 -35.04
C GLY A 392 -55.24 21.17 -34.93
N SER A 393 -55.29 20.34 -33.91
CA SER A 393 -56.31 19.30 -33.71
C SER A 393 -57.42 19.77 -32.77
N ARG A 394 -58.64 19.36 -33.09
CA ARG A 394 -59.79 19.48 -32.18
C ARG A 394 -60.11 18.21 -31.41
N ARG A 395 -59.35 17.15 -31.67
CA ARG A 395 -59.51 15.87 -30.98
C ARG A 395 -58.44 15.74 -29.87
N THR A 396 -58.88 15.29 -28.70
CA THR A 396 -57.95 14.97 -27.60
C THR A 396 -57.19 13.67 -27.86
N THR A 397 -55.99 13.61 -27.36
CA THR A 397 -55.16 12.40 -27.29
C THR A 397 -54.98 12.03 -25.83
N LYS A 398 -55.39 10.79 -25.46
CA LYS A 398 -55.21 10.27 -24.10
C LYS A 398 -53.84 9.57 -24.00
N VAL A 399 -53.18 9.74 -22.84
CA VAL A 399 -51.88 9.14 -22.56
C VAL A 399 -51.79 8.70 -21.09
N ASP A 400 -51.20 7.58 -20.86
CA ASP A 400 -50.84 7.12 -19.50
C ASP A 400 -49.35 7.26 -19.28
N VAL A 401 -48.93 8.39 -18.73
CA VAL A 401 -47.50 8.71 -18.55
C VAL A 401 -47.24 9.05 -17.10
N ARG A 402 -46.19 8.43 -16.53
CA ARG A 402 -45.60 8.82 -15.25
C ARG A 402 -44.71 10.03 -15.46
N ILE A 403 -44.82 11.05 -14.60
CA ILE A 403 -44.05 12.30 -14.75
C ILE A 403 -43.00 12.41 -13.66
N ILE A 404 -41.76 12.65 -14.09
CA ILE A 404 -40.65 13.05 -13.24
C ILE A 404 -40.20 14.42 -13.75
N SER A 405 -40.13 15.41 -12.88
CA SER A 405 -39.68 16.76 -13.21
C SER A 405 -38.40 17.12 -12.47
N ALA A 406 -37.55 17.94 -13.08
CA ALA A 406 -36.36 18.47 -12.45
C ALA A 406 -36.27 19.98 -12.61
N SER A 407 -35.75 20.65 -11.56
CA SER A 407 -35.49 22.09 -11.59
C SER A 407 -34.15 22.42 -10.93
N ASN A 408 -33.43 23.36 -11.53
CA ASN A 408 -32.24 24.00 -10.93
C ASN A 408 -32.63 25.28 -10.16
N LEU A 409 -33.84 25.76 -10.35
CA LEU A 409 -34.44 26.91 -9.69
C LEU A 409 -35.46 26.42 -8.66
N GLY A 410 -35.51 27.04 -7.49
CA GLY A 410 -36.56 26.75 -6.51
C GLY A 410 -37.94 27.14 -7.06
N LEU A 411 -38.79 26.16 -7.37
CA LEU A 411 -40.11 26.41 -7.96
C LEU A 411 -41.00 27.28 -7.05
N GLU A 412 -40.91 27.13 -5.72
CA GLU A 412 -41.61 27.98 -4.76
C GLU A 412 -41.30 29.48 -4.93
N LYS A 413 -40.04 29.81 -5.27
CA LYS A 413 -39.60 31.17 -5.56
C LYS A 413 -40.27 31.67 -6.85
N LEU A 414 -40.28 30.84 -7.90
CA LEU A 414 -40.90 31.18 -9.18
C LEU A 414 -42.42 31.38 -9.06
N VAL A 415 -43.08 30.60 -8.18
CA VAL A 415 -44.51 30.80 -7.86
C VAL A 415 -44.72 32.17 -7.22
N ARG A 416 -43.91 32.55 -6.23
CA ARG A 416 -43.98 33.89 -5.60
C ARG A 416 -43.73 35.03 -6.60
N GLU A 417 -42.85 34.82 -7.54
CA GLU A 417 -42.54 35.76 -8.63
C GLU A 417 -43.59 35.75 -9.77
N LYS A 418 -44.64 34.92 -9.68
CA LYS A 418 -45.68 34.72 -10.72
C LYS A 418 -45.12 34.24 -12.06
N ARG A 419 -43.97 33.61 -12.07
CA ARG A 419 -43.34 32.98 -13.23
C ARG A 419 -43.70 31.51 -13.37
N PHE A 420 -44.25 30.93 -12.32
CA PHE A 420 -44.75 29.56 -12.30
C PHE A 420 -46.12 29.52 -11.65
N ARG A 421 -47.04 28.72 -12.21
CA ARG A 421 -48.41 28.60 -11.70
C ARG A 421 -48.43 27.79 -10.41
N GLU A 422 -49.19 28.25 -9.45
CA GLU A 422 -49.32 27.61 -8.14
C GLU A 422 -50.04 26.25 -8.25
N ASP A 423 -51.09 26.13 -9.08
CA ASP A 423 -51.81 24.89 -9.31
C ASP A 423 -50.91 23.79 -9.90
N LEU A 424 -50.10 24.12 -10.89
CA LEU A 424 -49.12 23.19 -11.45
C LEU A 424 -48.05 22.79 -10.44
N PHE A 425 -47.57 23.74 -9.64
CA PHE A 425 -46.57 23.45 -8.60
C PHE A 425 -47.06 22.37 -7.63
N TYR A 426 -48.29 22.48 -7.09
CA TYR A 426 -48.80 21.45 -6.17
C TYR A 426 -49.03 20.10 -6.85
N ARG A 427 -49.31 20.04 -8.13
CA ARG A 427 -49.48 18.81 -8.90
C ARG A 427 -48.12 18.12 -9.22
N LEU A 428 -47.04 18.89 -9.38
CA LEU A 428 -45.68 18.37 -9.58
C LEU A 428 -45.01 18.01 -8.28
N ASN A 429 -45.26 18.74 -7.20
CA ASN A 429 -44.63 18.60 -5.90
C ASN A 429 -45.33 17.59 -4.97
N VAL A 430 -45.65 16.40 -5.49
CA VAL A 430 -46.23 15.30 -4.68
C VAL A 430 -45.13 14.60 -3.88
N MET A 431 -44.01 14.26 -4.55
CA MET A 431 -42.83 13.72 -3.92
C MET A 431 -41.64 14.57 -4.32
N ARG A 432 -40.98 15.21 -3.33
CA ARG A 432 -39.82 16.08 -3.55
C ARG A 432 -38.54 15.41 -3.13
N LEU A 433 -37.53 15.52 -3.97
CA LEU A 433 -36.17 15.08 -3.73
C LEU A 433 -35.19 16.24 -3.95
N ASP A 434 -34.49 16.66 -2.91
CA ASP A 434 -33.53 17.76 -2.98
C ASP A 434 -32.09 17.20 -3.06
N LEU A 435 -31.44 17.40 -4.20
CA LEU A 435 -30.04 17.02 -4.41
C LEU A 435 -29.11 18.14 -3.94
N PRO A 436 -28.27 17.90 -2.92
CA PRO A 436 -27.36 18.92 -2.42
C PRO A 436 -26.23 19.22 -3.42
N PRO A 437 -25.69 20.45 -3.44
CA PRO A 437 -24.52 20.78 -4.22
C PRO A 437 -23.30 20.01 -3.70
N LEU A 438 -22.29 19.80 -4.56
CA LEU A 438 -21.11 18.99 -4.24
C LEU A 438 -20.30 19.57 -3.07
N LYS A 439 -20.27 20.89 -2.92
CA LYS A 439 -19.61 21.59 -1.80
C LYS A 439 -20.15 21.20 -0.43
N ASP A 440 -21.44 20.84 -0.31
CA ASP A 440 -22.10 20.47 0.94
C ASP A 440 -21.96 18.97 1.25
N ARG A 441 -21.38 18.18 0.33
CA ARG A 441 -21.10 16.74 0.46
C ARG A 441 -19.63 16.38 0.16
N GLN A 442 -18.70 17.12 0.75
CA GLN A 442 -17.26 16.93 0.51
C GLN A 442 -16.78 15.51 0.85
N GLY A 443 -17.45 14.82 1.78
CA GLY A 443 -17.17 13.41 2.09
C GLY A 443 -17.35 12.45 0.91
N ASP A 444 -18.15 12.82 -0.10
CA ASP A 444 -18.39 12.02 -1.30
C ASP A 444 -17.30 12.21 -2.36
N LEU A 445 -16.56 13.32 -2.31
CA LEU A 445 -15.64 13.73 -3.36
C LEU A 445 -14.56 12.67 -3.68
N PRO A 446 -13.87 12.04 -2.71
CA PRO A 446 -12.90 10.98 -3.00
C PRO A 446 -13.52 9.77 -3.71
N LEU A 447 -14.75 9.40 -3.33
CA LEU A 447 -15.48 8.28 -3.93
C LEU A 447 -15.94 8.61 -5.36
N LEU A 448 -16.42 9.83 -5.57
CA LEU A 448 -16.83 10.34 -6.88
C LEU A 448 -15.64 10.41 -7.84
N ILE A 449 -14.49 10.94 -7.40
CA ILE A 449 -13.26 10.98 -8.19
C ILE A 449 -12.88 9.56 -8.63
N ALA A 450 -12.83 8.61 -7.70
CA ALA A 450 -12.47 7.23 -8.00
C ALA A 450 -13.46 6.57 -8.97
N HIS A 451 -14.76 6.77 -8.77
CA HIS A 451 -15.83 6.20 -9.60
C HIS A 451 -15.79 6.77 -11.03
N ILE A 452 -15.73 8.10 -11.16
CA ILE A 452 -15.69 8.79 -12.46
C ILE A 452 -14.41 8.42 -13.20
N LEU A 453 -13.27 8.43 -12.54
CA LEU A 453 -11.99 8.05 -13.15
C LEU A 453 -12.04 6.61 -13.70
N LYS A 454 -12.54 5.66 -12.90
CA LYS A 454 -12.70 4.26 -13.34
C LYS A 454 -13.59 4.15 -14.57
N ARG A 455 -14.73 4.86 -14.61
CA ARG A 455 -15.66 4.90 -15.74
C ARG A 455 -15.00 5.50 -16.98
N LEU A 456 -14.33 6.65 -16.86
CA LEU A 456 -13.67 7.33 -17.97
C LEU A 456 -12.49 6.49 -18.51
N CYS A 457 -11.70 5.85 -17.66
CA CYS A 457 -10.63 4.96 -18.08
C CYS A 457 -11.17 3.75 -18.88
N ALA A 458 -12.27 3.15 -18.43
CA ALA A 458 -12.91 2.04 -19.13
C ALA A 458 -13.44 2.47 -20.52
N THR A 459 -14.05 3.65 -20.62
CA THR A 459 -14.62 4.17 -21.88
C THR A 459 -13.54 4.55 -22.89
N ARG A 460 -12.40 5.09 -22.43
CA ARG A 460 -11.33 5.61 -23.30
C ARG A 460 -10.17 4.62 -23.50
N ASN A 461 -10.23 3.45 -22.86
CA ASN A 461 -9.17 2.43 -22.88
C ASN A 461 -7.80 2.99 -22.48
N THR A 462 -7.77 3.90 -21.49
CA THR A 462 -6.54 4.52 -20.99
C THR A 462 -5.95 3.71 -19.85
N GLN A 463 -4.59 3.72 -19.74
CA GLN A 463 -3.86 2.97 -18.71
C GLN A 463 -3.56 3.80 -17.45
N VAL A 464 -4.35 4.84 -17.17
CA VAL A 464 -4.16 5.63 -15.95
C VAL A 464 -4.59 4.81 -14.75
N GLU A 465 -3.68 4.64 -13.79
CA GLU A 465 -3.87 3.78 -12.61
C GLU A 465 -4.15 4.58 -11.34
N ARG A 466 -3.65 5.82 -11.24
CA ARG A 466 -3.77 6.62 -10.02
C ARG A 466 -3.65 8.13 -10.27
N ILE A 467 -4.07 8.89 -9.26
CA ILE A 467 -3.88 10.34 -9.16
C ILE A 467 -2.75 10.59 -8.14
N ASP A 468 -1.83 11.49 -8.45
CA ASP A 468 -0.77 11.91 -7.52
C ASP A 468 -1.36 12.64 -6.31
N GLN A 469 -0.66 12.60 -5.18
CA GLN A 469 -1.13 13.20 -3.93
C GLN A 469 -1.41 14.70 -4.07
N ARG A 470 -0.52 15.44 -4.75
CA ARG A 470 -0.69 16.89 -4.99
C ARG A 470 -1.90 17.17 -5.88
N ALA A 471 -2.11 16.37 -6.92
CA ALA A 471 -3.27 16.49 -7.77
C ALA A 471 -4.56 16.20 -6.99
N MET A 472 -4.54 15.20 -6.12
CA MET A 472 -5.66 14.87 -5.24
C MET A 472 -5.97 16.02 -4.26
N GLU A 473 -4.95 16.62 -3.64
CA GLU A 473 -5.12 17.77 -2.74
C GLU A 473 -5.77 18.97 -3.46
N VAL A 474 -5.37 19.24 -4.70
CA VAL A 474 -6.00 20.30 -5.53
C VAL A 474 -7.46 19.99 -5.81
N LEU A 475 -7.77 18.75 -6.18
CA LEU A 475 -9.15 18.30 -6.44
C LEU A 475 -10.02 18.35 -5.18
N LEU A 476 -9.51 18.00 -4.00
CA LEU A 476 -10.26 18.00 -2.76
C LEU A 476 -10.54 19.42 -2.21
N ASN A 477 -9.73 20.39 -2.57
CA ASN A 477 -9.86 21.77 -2.08
C ASN A 477 -10.66 22.69 -3.00
N HIS A 478 -11.21 22.19 -4.10
CA HIS A 478 -12.02 22.99 -5.03
C HIS A 478 -13.52 22.95 -4.67
N ASP A 479 -14.23 24.08 -4.84
CA ASP A 479 -15.65 24.22 -4.44
C ASP A 479 -16.66 23.64 -5.44
N TYR A 480 -16.25 23.36 -6.65
CA TYR A 480 -17.08 22.78 -7.74
C TYR A 480 -18.40 23.52 -7.99
N PRO A 481 -18.40 24.79 -8.42
CA PRO A 481 -19.63 25.50 -8.76
C PRO A 481 -20.48 24.79 -9.82
N GLY A 482 -19.86 24.06 -10.74
CA GLY A 482 -20.52 23.19 -11.73
C GLY A 482 -20.81 21.76 -11.24
N ASN A 483 -20.62 21.48 -9.95
CA ASN A 483 -20.89 20.21 -9.30
C ASN A 483 -20.21 19.00 -9.96
N ILE A 484 -20.89 17.87 -10.10
CA ILE A 484 -20.33 16.62 -10.65
C ILE A 484 -19.94 16.81 -12.12
N ARG A 485 -20.70 17.63 -12.89
CA ARG A 485 -20.37 17.87 -14.30
C ARG A 485 -19.02 18.59 -14.46
N GLU A 486 -18.71 19.52 -13.57
CA GLU A 486 -17.39 20.18 -13.55
C GLU A 486 -16.29 19.20 -13.15
N LEU A 487 -16.51 18.41 -12.10
CA LEU A 487 -15.56 17.35 -11.68
C LEU A 487 -15.27 16.37 -12.82
N GLU A 488 -16.31 15.94 -13.54
CA GLU A 488 -16.17 15.03 -14.69
C GLU A 488 -15.33 15.66 -15.80
N ASN A 489 -15.60 16.93 -16.16
CA ASN A 489 -14.85 17.67 -17.17
C ASN A 489 -13.37 17.85 -16.76
N ILE A 490 -13.10 18.12 -15.47
CA ILE A 490 -11.74 18.24 -14.94
C ILE A 490 -10.98 16.92 -15.07
N LEU A 491 -11.58 15.82 -14.67
CA LEU A 491 -10.95 14.49 -14.75
C LEU A 491 -10.78 14.05 -16.21
N GLU A 492 -11.74 14.34 -17.08
CA GLU A 492 -11.64 14.07 -18.50
C GLU A 492 -10.50 14.85 -19.16
N HIS A 493 -10.37 16.14 -18.86
CA HIS A 493 -9.24 16.97 -19.29
C HIS A 493 -7.91 16.37 -18.82
N ALA A 494 -7.83 16.00 -17.52
CA ALA A 494 -6.62 15.42 -16.95
C ALA A 494 -6.21 14.11 -17.64
N LEU A 495 -7.18 13.26 -17.99
CA LEU A 495 -6.96 12.02 -18.74
C LEU A 495 -6.46 12.25 -20.17
N ILE A 496 -6.96 13.29 -20.84
CA ILE A 496 -6.53 13.65 -22.21
C ILE A 496 -5.09 14.15 -22.21
N VAL A 497 -4.71 14.95 -21.22
CA VAL A 497 -3.37 15.55 -21.13
C VAL A 497 -2.34 14.55 -20.58
N CYS A 498 -2.78 13.56 -19.79
CA CYS A 498 -1.91 12.57 -19.19
C CYS A 498 -1.46 11.51 -20.19
N GLN A 499 -0.17 11.51 -20.56
CA GLN A 499 0.44 10.48 -21.42
C GLN A 499 0.97 9.26 -20.65
N GLY A 500 0.90 9.29 -19.30
CA GLY A 500 1.44 8.27 -18.40
C GLY A 500 0.35 7.52 -17.62
N LYS A 501 0.79 6.74 -16.64
CA LYS A 501 -0.10 5.98 -15.74
C LYS A 501 -0.58 6.75 -14.51
N VAL A 502 -0.07 7.97 -14.28
CA VAL A 502 -0.33 8.78 -13.09
C VAL A 502 -0.77 10.18 -13.48
N ILE A 503 -1.97 10.60 -13.03
CA ILE A 503 -2.39 11.99 -13.17
C ILE A 503 -1.64 12.83 -12.14
N GLU A 504 -0.81 13.75 -12.62
CA GLU A 504 -0.09 14.74 -11.81
C GLU A 504 -0.83 16.07 -11.81
N TRP A 505 -0.52 16.95 -10.84
CA TRP A 505 -1.13 18.29 -10.71
C TRP A 505 -1.03 19.12 -11.99
N ARG A 506 0.04 18.98 -12.78
CA ARG A 506 0.25 19.67 -14.06
C ARG A 506 -0.69 19.24 -15.18
N HIS A 507 -1.37 18.10 -15.04
CA HIS A 507 -2.36 17.62 -15.99
C HIS A 507 -3.76 18.19 -15.71
N LEU A 508 -3.94 18.86 -14.56
CA LEU A 508 -5.18 19.52 -14.20
C LEU A 508 -5.34 20.85 -14.94
N PRO A 509 -6.59 21.30 -15.18
CA PRO A 509 -6.86 22.59 -15.81
C PRO A 509 -6.23 23.77 -15.04
N VAL A 510 -5.70 24.74 -15.79
CA VAL A 510 -4.94 25.89 -15.25
C VAL A 510 -5.73 26.72 -14.24
N PHE A 511 -7.06 26.81 -14.38
CA PHE A 511 -7.88 27.59 -13.44
C PHE A 511 -7.86 27.03 -12.01
N LEU A 512 -7.70 25.71 -11.84
CA LEU A 512 -7.55 25.07 -10.53
C LEU A 512 -6.21 25.44 -9.87
N LEU A 513 -5.17 25.70 -10.66
CA LEU A 513 -3.81 25.98 -10.19
C LEU A 513 -3.66 27.43 -9.73
N LYS A 514 -4.52 28.34 -10.18
CA LYS A 514 -4.46 29.78 -9.84
C LYS A 514 -5.02 30.12 -8.45
N ASN A 515 -5.77 29.23 -7.82
CA ASN A 515 -6.40 29.48 -6.51
C ASN A 515 -5.48 29.14 -5.30
N GLY A 516 -4.16 29.24 -5.44
CA GLY A 516 -3.30 29.49 -4.27
C GLY A 516 -2.55 28.32 -3.67
N VAL A 517 -2.23 27.23 -4.40
CA VAL A 517 -1.45 26.11 -3.82
C VAL A 517 -0.27 25.64 -4.71
N CYS A 518 0.27 26.47 -5.57
CA CYS A 518 1.48 26.07 -6.30
C CYS A 518 2.48 27.20 -6.47
N ALA A 519 3.32 27.41 -5.46
CA ALA A 519 4.70 27.77 -5.72
C ALA A 519 5.44 26.48 -6.17
N PRO A 520 6.13 26.45 -7.33
CA PRO A 520 6.95 25.30 -7.70
C PRO A 520 7.96 25.03 -6.60
N PRO A 521 8.26 23.76 -6.26
CA PRO A 521 9.38 23.48 -5.38
C PRO A 521 10.62 23.99 -6.10
N GLN A 522 11.22 25.03 -5.56
CA GLN A 522 12.59 25.36 -5.90
C GLN A 522 13.38 24.06 -5.70
N ARG A 523 14.04 23.61 -6.78
CA ARG A 523 15.06 22.57 -6.69
C ARG A 523 15.90 22.90 -5.48
N LEU A 524 15.99 21.98 -4.54
CA LEU A 524 16.98 22.00 -3.48
C LEU A 524 18.35 21.92 -4.20
N SER A 525 18.82 23.06 -4.66
CA SER A 525 20.24 23.28 -4.85
C SER A 525 20.86 23.19 -3.48
N GLU A 526 21.91 22.41 -3.39
CA GLU A 526 22.80 22.16 -2.28
C GLU A 526 22.64 23.12 -1.10
N VAL A 527 22.39 22.54 0.08
CA VAL A 527 22.41 23.24 1.36
C VAL A 527 23.83 23.80 1.56
N GLN A 528 24.06 24.99 1.03
CA GLN A 528 25.09 25.87 1.59
C GLN A 528 24.46 26.46 2.85
N ALA A 529 25.14 26.27 3.97
CA ALA A 529 24.81 26.90 5.23
C ALA A 529 24.58 28.41 5.01
N PRO A 530 23.48 29.00 5.54
CA PRO A 530 23.23 30.41 5.37
C PRO A 530 24.33 31.20 6.08
N PRO A 531 24.89 32.24 5.44
CA PRO A 531 25.75 33.16 6.12
C PRO A 531 24.94 33.86 7.21
N VAL A 532 25.48 33.87 8.41
CA VAL A 532 24.99 34.64 9.53
C VAL A 532 25.16 36.13 9.15
N GLY A 533 24.01 36.83 9.00
CA GLY A 533 24.02 38.29 8.79
C GLY A 533 23.23 38.75 7.57
N GLY A 534 21.88 38.76 7.67
CA GLY A 534 21.00 39.42 6.73
C GLY A 534 19.93 40.19 7.51
N ASP A 535 19.93 41.54 7.40
CA ASP A 535 18.90 42.43 7.91
C ASP A 535 17.53 42.03 7.38
N HIS A 536 16.69 41.43 8.24
CA HIS A 536 15.27 41.26 7.98
C HIS A 536 14.49 42.36 8.72
N PRO A 537 14.07 43.44 8.05
CA PRO A 537 13.39 44.57 8.70
C PRO A 537 12.12 44.17 9.46
N GLU A 538 11.50 43.08 9.08
CA GLU A 538 10.31 42.55 9.78
C GLU A 538 10.68 41.81 11.07
N ARG A 539 11.78 41.07 11.10
CA ARG A 539 12.33 40.41 12.30
C ARG A 539 12.67 41.43 13.37
N ASP A 540 13.39 42.49 12.98
CA ASP A 540 13.86 43.56 13.88
C ASP A 540 12.68 44.35 14.43
N ARG A 541 11.65 44.57 13.62
CA ARG A 541 10.40 45.22 14.04
C ARG A 541 9.61 44.38 15.05
N ILE A 542 9.57 43.06 14.89
CA ILE A 542 8.94 42.16 15.84
C ILE A 542 9.71 42.15 17.16
N LEU A 543 11.05 42.08 17.12
CA LEU A 543 11.91 42.10 18.29
C LEU A 543 11.79 43.45 19.08
N GLN A 544 11.80 44.57 18.38
CA GLN A 544 11.66 45.90 18.96
C GLN A 544 10.31 46.05 19.68
N LEU A 545 9.21 45.59 19.05
CA LEU A 545 7.88 45.66 19.67
C LEU A 545 7.70 44.65 20.81
N LEU A 546 8.36 43.52 20.79
CA LEU A 546 8.39 42.59 21.91
C LEU A 546 9.13 43.18 23.12
N GLN A 547 10.26 43.84 22.90
CA GLN A 547 11.00 44.55 23.94
C GLN A 547 10.19 45.72 24.52
N THR A 548 9.55 46.53 23.68
CA THR A 548 8.71 47.67 24.09
C THR A 548 7.48 47.23 24.93
N HIS A 549 6.96 46.05 24.67
CA HIS A 549 5.79 45.50 25.36
C HIS A 549 6.14 44.42 26.41
N GLY A 550 7.41 44.35 26.86
CA GLY A 550 7.87 43.45 27.91
C GLY A 550 7.55 41.95 27.65
N GLY A 551 7.73 41.49 26.40
CA GLY A 551 7.48 40.10 25.99
C GLY A 551 6.00 39.74 25.78
N ASN A 552 5.06 40.67 25.96
CA ASN A 552 3.63 40.41 25.84
C ASN A 552 3.18 40.24 24.38
N ARG A 553 3.06 38.97 23.95
CA ARG A 553 2.70 38.56 22.57
C ARG A 553 1.33 39.09 22.13
N GLY A 554 0.38 39.33 23.06
CA GLY A 554 -0.94 39.84 22.74
C GLY A 554 -0.91 41.34 22.39
N LYS A 555 -0.14 42.17 23.15
CA LYS A 555 0.04 43.59 22.86
C LYS A 555 0.86 43.81 21.61
N THR A 556 1.89 43.00 21.39
CA THR A 556 2.73 43.03 20.19
C THR A 556 1.95 42.69 18.93
N ALA A 557 1.08 41.69 18.97
CA ALA A 557 0.21 41.33 17.84
C ALA A 557 -0.74 42.46 17.44
N ARG A 558 -1.33 43.16 18.44
CA ARG A 558 -2.19 44.34 18.21
C ARG A 558 -1.42 45.51 17.63
N ALA A 559 -0.21 45.78 18.11
CA ALA A 559 0.65 46.82 17.56
C ALA A 559 1.07 46.57 16.10
N LEU A 560 1.25 45.31 15.75
CA LEU A 560 1.53 44.87 14.36
C LEU A 560 0.28 44.73 13.49
N LYS A 561 -0.92 44.96 14.04
CA LYS A 561 -2.24 44.76 13.38
C LYS A 561 -2.40 43.34 12.79
N ILE A 562 -1.88 42.30 13.48
CA ILE A 562 -1.97 40.90 13.09
C ILE A 562 -2.55 40.05 14.23
N ASN A 563 -3.06 38.87 13.91
CA ASN A 563 -3.55 37.93 14.90
C ASN A 563 -2.40 37.30 15.71
N ARG A 564 -2.67 36.92 16.96
CA ARG A 564 -1.71 36.28 17.89
C ARG A 564 -1.10 34.99 17.31
N THR A 565 -1.88 34.23 16.57
CA THR A 565 -1.44 33.03 15.84
C THR A 565 -0.49 33.36 14.68
N THR A 566 -0.74 34.44 13.97
CA THR A 566 0.13 34.93 12.88
C THR A 566 1.46 35.43 13.44
N LEU A 567 1.45 36.17 14.58
CA LEU A 567 2.66 36.60 15.26
C LEU A 567 3.48 35.37 15.72
N TRP A 568 2.85 34.35 16.31
CA TRP A 568 3.53 33.14 16.77
C TRP A 568 4.22 32.40 15.61
N ARG A 569 3.54 32.27 14.44
CA ARG A 569 4.14 31.67 13.22
C ARG A 569 5.34 32.47 12.72
N LYS A 570 5.27 33.80 12.73
CA LYS A 570 6.38 34.67 12.32
C LYS A 570 7.55 34.59 13.29
N MET A 571 7.30 34.60 14.61
CA MET A 571 8.32 34.41 15.63
C MET A 571 9.05 33.07 15.44
N LYS A 572 8.32 31.97 15.24
CA LYS A 572 8.90 30.65 14.96
C LYS A 572 9.71 30.62 13.66
N ARG A 573 9.24 31.32 12.63
CA ARG A 573 9.94 31.43 11.33
C ARG A 573 11.26 32.19 11.44
N TYR A 574 11.32 33.21 12.29
CA TYR A 574 12.51 34.05 12.50
C TYR A 574 13.37 33.60 13.68
N GLY A 575 13.05 32.47 14.33
CA GLY A 575 13.82 31.96 15.47
C GLY A 575 13.81 32.91 16.68
N ILE A 576 12.69 33.59 16.92
CA ILE A 576 12.54 34.51 18.05
C ILE A 576 11.85 33.74 19.19
N ASP A 577 12.63 33.32 20.19
CA ASP A 577 12.16 32.73 21.44
C ASP A 577 12.16 33.81 22.54
N VAL A 578 10.97 34.16 23.06
CA VAL A 578 10.75 35.01 24.22
C VAL A 578 9.67 34.38 25.10
#